data_db30f288f231cf40acdaef9b0f0caad5
#
_entry.id   db30f288f231cf40acdaef9b0f0caad5
#
_cell.length_a   1.000
_cell.length_b   1.000
_cell.length_c   1.000
_cell.angle_alpha   90.00
_cell.angle_beta   90.00
_cell.angle_gamma   90.00
#
_symmetry.space_group_name_H-M   'P 1'
#
loop_
_entity.id
_entity.type
_entity.pdbx_description
1 polymer ?
#
loop_
_entity_poly.entity_id
_entity_poly.type
_entity_poly.pdbx_seq_one_letter_code
_entity_poly.pdbx_strand_id
1 'polypeptide(L)'
;MSLDAATLALVAGELKNTLLDAKIDKIFEPTRDEVLMTLRTRTETHRLLLSARSGSARVCLTKESFENPLTPPGFCMLLRKHLTGGRLIELRREPGDRIVYFDFRCTNEMGDLVTNTLAVELMGRYSNLVLVQGGRIIDALKRVDFDDSEVRQLLPGLAYTCLLYTSDAA
;
A
#
# COMPACT_ATOMS: atom_id res chain seq x y z
N MET A 1 4.81 15.64 -8.97
CA MET A 1 6.11 15.66 -8.29
C MET A 1 6.34 14.37 -7.53
N SER A 2 7.52 13.80 -7.65
CA SER A 2 7.89 12.65 -6.84
C SER A 2 8.33 13.11 -5.45
N LEU A 3 7.96 12.33 -4.43
CA LEU A 3 8.38 12.59 -3.06
C LEU A 3 9.83 12.13 -2.89
N ASP A 4 10.68 12.98 -2.32
CA ASP A 4 12.02 12.54 -1.92
C ASP A 4 11.96 11.82 -0.56
N ALA A 5 13.08 11.20 -0.16
CA ALA A 5 13.12 10.42 1.08
C ALA A 5 12.87 11.26 2.32
N ALA A 6 13.37 12.51 2.34
CA ALA A 6 13.18 13.40 3.49
C ALA A 6 11.72 13.84 3.63
N THR A 7 11.10 14.22 2.52
CA THR A 7 9.68 14.60 2.50
C THR A 7 8.82 13.40 2.89
N LEU A 8 9.15 12.22 2.38
CA LEU A 8 8.41 11.00 2.72
C LEU A 8 8.50 10.68 4.22
N ALA A 9 9.65 10.92 4.84
CA ALA A 9 9.81 10.73 6.28
C ALA A 9 8.85 11.61 7.08
N LEU A 10 8.70 12.87 6.68
CA LEU A 10 7.76 13.80 7.33
C LEU A 10 6.32 13.36 7.14
N VAL A 11 5.94 13.01 5.91
CA VAL A 11 4.60 12.56 5.58
C VAL A 11 4.27 11.28 6.35
N ALA A 12 5.18 10.31 6.38
CA ALA A 12 4.98 9.06 7.11
C ALA A 12 4.78 9.31 8.61
N GLY A 13 5.54 10.24 9.20
CA GLY A 13 5.38 10.62 10.59
C GLY A 13 4.01 11.21 10.88
N GLU A 14 3.54 12.12 10.04
CA GLU A 14 2.22 12.73 10.19
C GLU A 14 1.10 11.69 10.03
N LEU A 15 1.21 10.82 9.04
CA LEU A 15 0.23 9.75 8.82
C LEU A 15 0.19 8.78 10.00
N LYS A 16 1.34 8.43 10.54
CA LYS A 16 1.41 7.54 11.71
C LYS A 16 0.68 8.17 12.90
N ASN A 17 0.95 9.44 13.18
CA ASN A 17 0.30 10.14 14.28
C ASN A 17 -1.22 10.23 14.11
N THR A 18 -1.69 10.40 12.89
CA THR A 18 -3.11 10.57 12.59
C THR A 18 -3.87 9.24 12.51
N LEU A 19 -3.24 8.20 11.91
CA LEU A 19 -3.93 6.97 11.52
C LEU A 19 -3.64 5.76 12.39
N LEU A 20 -2.69 5.84 13.33
CA LEU A 20 -2.40 4.69 14.17
C LEU A 20 -3.66 4.26 14.93
N ASP A 21 -3.92 2.97 14.95
CA ASP A 21 -5.14 2.34 15.51
C ASP A 21 -6.43 2.60 14.73
N ALA A 22 -6.37 3.32 13.61
CA ALA A 22 -7.54 3.51 12.77
C ALA A 22 -7.96 2.19 12.10
N LYS A 23 -9.26 2.02 11.91
CA LYS A 23 -9.84 0.84 11.30
C LYS A 23 -10.22 1.12 9.86
N ILE A 24 -9.87 0.21 8.96
CA ILE A 24 -10.25 0.33 7.55
C ILE A 24 -11.75 0.05 7.41
N ASP A 25 -12.47 1.04 6.88
CA ASP A 25 -13.91 0.96 6.63
C ASP A 25 -14.21 0.57 5.18
N LYS A 26 -13.64 1.30 4.23
CA LYS A 26 -13.89 1.08 2.80
C LYS A 26 -12.60 1.20 2.00
N ILE A 27 -12.55 0.49 0.87
CA ILE A 27 -11.41 0.52 -0.06
C ILE A 27 -11.95 0.66 -1.48
N PHE A 28 -11.39 1.61 -2.23
CA PHE A 28 -11.74 1.86 -3.62
C PHE A 28 -10.48 1.95 -4.47
N GLU A 29 -10.61 1.68 -5.75
CA GLU A 29 -9.54 1.87 -6.73
C GLU A 29 -10.08 2.78 -7.84
N PRO A 30 -9.99 4.12 -7.65
CA PRO A 30 -10.57 5.09 -8.59
C PRO A 30 -9.98 5.01 -10.00
N THR A 31 -8.70 4.74 -10.10
CA THR A 31 -7.98 4.51 -11.36
C THR A 31 -7.11 3.29 -11.22
N ARG A 32 -6.52 2.83 -12.34
CA ARG A 32 -5.65 1.65 -12.31
C ARG A 32 -4.36 1.84 -11.51
N ASP A 33 -4.01 3.08 -11.16
CA ASP A 33 -2.79 3.41 -10.44
C ASP A 33 -3.02 3.94 -9.02
N GLU A 34 -4.26 4.00 -8.57
CA GLU A 34 -4.60 4.64 -7.30
C GLU A 34 -5.54 3.78 -6.45
N VAL A 35 -5.28 3.77 -5.16
CA VAL A 35 -6.16 3.15 -4.17
C VAL A 35 -6.55 4.20 -3.14
N LEU A 36 -7.83 4.24 -2.81
CA LEU A 36 -8.39 5.15 -1.81
C LEU A 36 -8.97 4.32 -0.67
N MET A 37 -8.48 4.54 0.54
CA MET A 37 -8.95 3.84 1.74
C MET A 37 -9.58 4.82 2.70
N THR A 38 -10.73 4.44 3.26
CA THR A 38 -11.35 5.18 4.33
C THR A 38 -10.96 4.53 5.65
N LEU A 39 -10.31 5.29 6.53
CA LEU A 39 -9.87 4.83 7.84
C LEU A 39 -10.60 5.63 8.91
N ARG A 40 -11.11 4.92 9.91
CA ARG A 40 -11.89 5.53 10.97
C ARG A 40 -11.14 5.47 12.30
N THR A 41 -10.90 6.63 12.89
CA THR A 41 -10.43 6.76 14.26
C THR A 41 -11.62 6.92 15.20
N ARG A 42 -11.38 7.11 16.48
CA ARG A 42 -12.47 7.33 17.44
C ARG A 42 -13.27 8.61 17.16
N THR A 43 -12.63 9.61 16.60
CA THR A 43 -13.22 10.96 16.45
C THR A 43 -13.48 11.33 15.01
N GLU A 44 -12.76 10.76 14.05
CA GLU A 44 -12.79 11.22 12.67
C GLU A 44 -12.69 10.07 11.69
N THR A 45 -13.11 10.36 10.46
CA THR A 45 -12.92 9.48 9.31
C THR A 45 -11.93 10.17 8.38
N HIS A 46 -10.88 9.45 8.00
CA HIS A 46 -9.84 9.96 7.10
C HIS A 46 -9.87 9.17 5.80
N ARG A 47 -9.57 9.86 4.70
CA ARG A 47 -9.45 9.25 3.39
C ARG A 47 -7.99 9.28 2.98
N LEU A 48 -7.40 8.09 2.84
CA LEU A 48 -5.99 7.91 2.50
C LEU A 48 -5.87 7.56 1.02
N LEU A 49 -5.17 8.38 0.28
CA LEU A 49 -4.87 8.14 -1.13
C LEU A 49 -3.48 7.56 -1.28
N LEU A 50 -3.40 6.40 -1.93
CA LEU A 50 -2.16 5.73 -2.26
C LEU A 50 -2.05 5.73 -3.79
N SER A 51 -1.15 6.56 -4.33
CA SER A 51 -0.98 6.70 -5.78
C SER A 51 0.36 6.12 -6.22
N ALA A 52 0.30 5.16 -7.13
CA ALA A 52 1.48 4.60 -7.79
C ALA A 52 1.61 5.14 -9.22
N ARG A 53 1.01 6.29 -9.49
CA ARG A 53 1.05 6.92 -10.82
C ARG A 53 2.44 7.43 -11.13
N SER A 54 2.94 7.07 -12.30
CA SER A 54 4.23 7.56 -12.78
C SER A 54 4.24 9.09 -12.79
N GLY A 55 5.27 9.70 -12.20
CA GLY A 55 5.41 11.16 -12.14
C GLY A 55 4.65 11.84 -11.00
N SER A 56 3.71 11.16 -10.35
CA SER A 56 2.95 11.73 -9.23
C SER A 56 2.66 10.71 -8.14
N ALA A 57 3.55 9.74 -7.97
CA ALA A 57 3.44 8.74 -6.91
C ALA A 57 3.47 9.43 -5.54
N ARG A 58 2.49 9.12 -4.70
CA ARG A 58 2.36 9.76 -3.39
C ARG A 58 1.48 8.97 -2.44
N VAL A 59 1.62 9.27 -1.18
CA VAL A 59 0.71 8.82 -0.13
C VAL A 59 0.28 10.06 0.66
N CYS A 60 -1.03 10.27 0.80
CA CYS A 60 -1.54 11.45 1.48
C CYS A 60 -2.99 11.28 1.92
N LEU A 61 -3.42 12.11 2.86
CA LEU A 61 -4.83 12.24 3.19
C LEU A 61 -5.46 13.20 2.18
N THR A 62 -6.69 12.93 1.78
CA THR A 62 -7.39 13.75 0.78
C THR A 62 -8.84 13.99 1.17
N LYS A 63 -9.37 15.13 0.73
CA LYS A 63 -10.79 15.47 0.81
C LYS A 63 -11.44 15.50 -0.57
N GLU A 64 -10.67 15.21 -1.62
CA GLU A 64 -11.17 15.20 -2.98
C GLU A 64 -12.17 14.08 -3.21
N SER A 65 -13.13 14.33 -4.09
CA SER A 65 -14.07 13.32 -4.54
C SER A 65 -13.51 12.56 -5.72
N PHE A 66 -13.74 11.24 -5.74
CA PHE A 66 -13.28 10.37 -6.83
C PHE A 66 -14.46 9.60 -7.39
N GLU A 67 -14.47 9.43 -8.71
CA GLU A 67 -15.40 8.53 -9.35
C GLU A 67 -14.83 7.12 -9.29
N ASN A 68 -15.62 6.18 -8.78
CA ASN A 68 -15.19 4.80 -8.67
C ASN A 68 -15.81 3.96 -9.77
N PRO A 69 -15.07 2.97 -10.32
CA PRO A 69 -15.63 2.06 -11.32
C PRO A 69 -16.86 1.34 -10.77
N LEU A 70 -17.84 1.07 -11.64
CA LEU A 70 -19.02 0.30 -11.26
C LEU A 70 -18.65 -1.10 -10.78
N THR A 71 -17.65 -1.72 -11.44
CA THR A 71 -17.11 -3.01 -11.03
C THR A 71 -15.70 -2.79 -10.48
N PRO A 72 -15.46 -3.11 -9.20
CA PRO A 72 -14.12 -2.94 -8.62
C PRO A 72 -13.09 -3.83 -9.33
N PRO A 73 -11.87 -3.31 -9.61
CA PRO A 73 -10.79 -4.12 -10.17
C PRO A 73 -10.36 -5.25 -9.21
N GLY A 74 -9.70 -6.26 -9.77
CA GLY A 74 -9.31 -7.45 -9.02
C GLY A 74 -8.45 -7.15 -7.80
N PHE A 75 -7.49 -6.24 -7.92
CA PHE A 75 -6.64 -5.85 -6.79
C PHE A 75 -7.45 -5.18 -5.67
N CYS A 76 -8.40 -4.34 -6.02
CA CYS A 76 -9.31 -3.71 -5.06
C CYS A 76 -10.12 -4.76 -4.29
N MET A 77 -10.66 -5.74 -4.99
CA MET A 77 -11.41 -6.83 -4.37
C MET A 77 -10.54 -7.63 -3.39
N LEU A 78 -9.30 -7.85 -3.78
CA LEU A 78 -8.34 -8.56 -2.94
C LEU A 78 -7.99 -7.75 -1.68
N LEU A 79 -7.77 -6.45 -1.83
CA LEU A 79 -7.53 -5.57 -0.69
C LEU A 79 -8.73 -5.57 0.27
N ARG A 80 -9.95 -5.52 -0.27
CA ARG A 80 -11.16 -5.59 0.55
C ARG A 80 -11.23 -6.89 1.33
N LYS A 81 -10.92 -8.00 0.69
CA LYS A 81 -10.95 -9.31 1.33
C LYS A 81 -9.97 -9.39 2.50
N HIS A 82 -8.76 -8.88 2.33
CA HIS A 82 -7.67 -9.04 3.29
C HIS A 82 -7.52 -7.91 4.30
N LEU A 83 -7.99 -6.72 3.99
CA LEU A 83 -7.74 -5.53 4.81
C LEU A 83 -8.98 -4.91 5.46
N THR A 84 -10.18 -5.07 4.90
CA THR A 84 -11.38 -4.43 5.45
C THR A 84 -11.61 -4.86 6.90
N GLY A 85 -11.81 -3.89 7.77
CA GLY A 85 -11.95 -4.13 9.19
C GLY A 85 -10.62 -4.23 9.93
N GLY A 86 -9.51 -4.21 9.20
CA GLY A 86 -8.18 -4.25 9.81
C GLY A 86 -7.83 -2.95 10.50
N ARG A 87 -6.97 -3.06 11.52
CA ARG A 87 -6.54 -1.92 12.32
C ARG A 87 -5.07 -1.65 12.02
N LEU A 88 -4.74 -0.38 11.76
CA LEU A 88 -3.34 0.03 11.52
C LEU A 88 -2.56 -0.06 12.82
N ILE A 89 -1.62 -1.00 12.90
CA ILE A 89 -0.80 -1.23 14.10
C ILE A 89 0.58 -0.60 13.99
N GLU A 90 1.08 -0.40 12.78
CA GLU A 90 2.38 0.22 12.56
C GLU A 90 2.46 0.83 11.16
N LEU A 91 3.20 1.91 11.06
CA LEU A 91 3.55 2.54 9.80
C LEU A 91 5.07 2.67 9.79
N ARG A 92 5.72 1.92 8.93
CA ARG A 92 7.18 1.82 8.86
C ARG A 92 7.70 2.36 7.55
N ARG A 93 8.95 2.73 7.53
CA ARG A 93 9.63 3.22 6.34
C ARG A 93 10.92 2.43 6.12
N GLU A 94 11.21 2.08 4.87
CA GLU A 94 12.48 1.44 4.54
C GLU A 94 13.58 2.50 4.56
N PRO A 95 14.61 2.35 5.41
CA PRO A 95 15.70 3.33 5.48
C PRO A 95 16.39 3.49 4.14
N GLY A 96 16.58 4.75 3.70
CA GLY A 96 17.27 5.05 2.46
C GLY A 96 16.51 4.79 1.19
N ASP A 97 15.27 4.33 1.28
CA ASP A 97 14.43 4.05 0.13
C ASP A 97 13.08 4.75 0.27
N ARG A 98 12.31 4.83 -0.81
CA ARG A 98 11.00 5.48 -0.82
C ARG A 98 9.89 4.44 -0.74
N ILE A 99 9.94 3.63 0.30
CA ILE A 99 8.95 2.60 0.58
C ILE A 99 8.35 2.83 1.98
N VAL A 100 7.02 2.82 2.04
CA VAL A 100 6.28 2.92 3.29
C VAL A 100 5.47 1.65 3.47
N TYR A 101 5.55 1.06 4.66
CA TYR A 101 4.81 -0.15 5.00
C TYR A 101 3.69 0.18 5.98
N PHE A 102 2.47 -0.18 5.61
CA PHE A 102 1.30 -0.10 6.49
C PHE A 102 1.00 -1.51 6.99
N ASP A 103 1.23 -1.75 8.28
CA ASP A 103 0.93 -3.05 8.90
C ASP A 103 -0.46 -3.00 9.52
N PHE A 104 -1.35 -3.85 9.04
CA PHE A 104 -2.72 -3.95 9.53
C PHE A 104 -2.93 -5.28 10.24
N ARG A 105 -3.51 -5.24 11.43
CA ARG A 105 -3.96 -6.44 12.12
C ARG A 105 -5.36 -6.76 11.65
N CYS A 106 -5.52 -7.93 11.05
CA CYS A 106 -6.75 -8.37 10.44
C CYS A 106 -7.18 -9.72 11.01
N THR A 107 -8.44 -10.07 10.84
CA THR A 107 -8.95 -11.41 11.16
C THR A 107 -9.17 -12.13 9.84
N ASN A 108 -8.57 -13.32 9.69
CA ASN A 108 -8.72 -14.11 8.49
C ASN A 108 -10.06 -14.88 8.49
N GLU A 109 -10.32 -15.66 7.43
CA GLU A 109 -11.56 -16.43 7.29
C GLU A 109 -11.73 -17.49 8.39
N MET A 110 -10.62 -17.95 8.98
CA MET A 110 -10.64 -18.94 10.06
C MET A 110 -10.78 -18.32 11.45
N GLY A 111 -10.87 -16.99 11.52
CA GLY A 111 -10.99 -16.26 12.78
C GLY A 111 -9.65 -15.97 13.46
N ASP A 112 -8.52 -16.28 12.83
CA ASP A 112 -7.20 -16.02 13.39
C ASP A 112 -6.76 -14.58 13.12
N LEU A 113 -6.03 -14.01 14.09
CA LEU A 113 -5.40 -12.70 13.90
C LEU A 113 -4.16 -12.85 13.04
N VAL A 114 -4.09 -12.08 11.98
CA VAL A 114 -2.95 -12.04 11.06
C VAL A 114 -2.53 -10.61 10.83
N THR A 115 -1.25 -10.41 10.47
CA THR A 115 -0.76 -9.09 10.06
C THR A 115 -0.62 -9.09 8.55
N ASN A 116 -1.36 -8.20 7.89
CA ASN A 116 -1.26 -7.96 6.47
C ASN A 116 -0.56 -6.62 6.26
N THR A 117 0.45 -6.60 5.41
CA THR A 117 1.25 -5.41 5.14
C THR A 117 0.97 -4.90 3.74
N LEU A 118 0.69 -3.61 3.62
CA LEU A 118 0.62 -2.95 2.34
C LEU A 118 1.91 -2.16 2.15
N ALA A 119 2.75 -2.62 1.22
CA ALA A 119 4.00 -1.95 0.87
C ALA A 119 3.70 -0.94 -0.23
N VAL A 120 3.97 0.33 0.04
CA VAL A 120 3.76 1.44 -0.88
C VAL A 120 5.13 1.87 -1.39
N GLU A 121 5.44 1.54 -2.64
CA GLU A 121 6.72 1.83 -3.29
C GLU A 121 6.55 3.06 -4.18
N LEU A 122 7.24 4.14 -3.83
CA LEU A 122 7.09 5.43 -4.50
C LEU A 122 8.37 5.75 -5.31
N MET A 123 8.55 5.03 -6.41
CA MET A 123 9.78 5.01 -7.20
C MET A 123 9.52 5.36 -8.68
N GLY A 124 8.93 6.53 -8.94
CA GLY A 124 8.65 6.99 -10.29
C GLY A 124 7.78 6.00 -11.07
N ARG A 125 8.24 5.58 -12.25
CA ARG A 125 7.49 4.62 -13.08
C ARG A 125 7.43 3.21 -12.49
N TYR A 126 8.32 2.92 -11.53
CA TYR A 126 8.33 1.62 -10.83
C TYR A 126 7.52 1.64 -9.53
N SER A 127 6.77 2.72 -9.30
CA SER A 127 5.88 2.82 -8.14
C SER A 127 4.85 1.72 -8.16
N ASN A 128 4.55 1.17 -6.98
CA ASN A 128 3.66 0.03 -6.87
C ASN A 128 3.04 -0.04 -5.47
N LEU A 129 1.98 -0.81 -5.37
CA LEU A 129 1.35 -1.16 -4.10
C LEU A 129 1.36 -2.69 -4.02
N VAL A 130 1.97 -3.24 -2.99
CA VAL A 130 2.12 -4.69 -2.84
C VAL A 130 1.51 -5.15 -1.53
N LEU A 131 0.58 -6.09 -1.60
CA LEU A 131 -0.04 -6.69 -0.42
C LEU A 131 0.77 -7.91 -0.02
N VAL A 132 1.26 -7.92 1.22
CA VAL A 132 2.19 -8.94 1.73
C VAL A 132 1.64 -9.54 3.03
N GLN A 133 1.77 -10.86 3.16
CA GLN A 133 1.44 -11.56 4.39
C GLN A 133 2.54 -12.58 4.69
N GLY A 134 3.14 -12.49 5.88
CA GLY A 134 4.19 -13.42 6.28
C GLY A 134 5.39 -13.44 5.35
N GLY A 135 5.75 -12.28 4.79
CA GLY A 135 6.87 -12.14 3.87
C GLY A 135 6.57 -12.59 2.43
N ARG A 136 5.37 -13.06 2.14
CA ARG A 136 4.96 -13.51 0.80
C ARG A 136 3.95 -12.55 0.20
N ILE A 137 4.09 -12.33 -1.10
CA ILE A 137 3.19 -11.46 -1.86
C ILE A 137 1.84 -12.14 -2.03
N ILE A 138 0.76 -11.46 -1.60
CA ILE A 138 -0.60 -11.87 -1.91
C ILE A 138 -0.94 -11.39 -3.32
N ASP A 139 -0.70 -10.14 -3.63
CA ASP A 139 -0.78 -9.58 -4.97
C ASP A 139 -0.14 -8.20 -5.02
N ALA A 140 -0.03 -7.63 -6.22
CA ALA A 140 0.49 -6.28 -6.46
C ALA A 140 -0.45 -5.55 -7.41
N LEU A 141 -0.54 -4.22 -7.24
CA LEU A 141 -1.32 -3.37 -8.14
C LEU A 141 -0.82 -3.50 -9.58
N LYS A 142 0.50 -3.48 -9.75
CA LYS A 142 1.17 -3.70 -11.02
C LYS A 142 2.01 -4.96 -10.87
N ARG A 143 1.56 -6.06 -11.45
CA ARG A 143 2.32 -7.31 -11.42
C ARG A 143 3.57 -7.17 -12.27
N VAL A 144 4.68 -7.71 -11.78
CA VAL A 144 5.96 -7.70 -12.47
C VAL A 144 6.42 -9.14 -12.63
N ASP A 145 6.41 -9.65 -13.86
CA ASP A 145 6.85 -11.00 -14.17
C ASP A 145 8.31 -11.00 -14.69
N PHE A 146 8.81 -12.16 -15.12
CA PHE A 146 10.17 -12.28 -15.63
C PHE A 146 10.40 -11.51 -16.94
N ASP A 147 9.36 -11.32 -17.74
CA ASP A 147 9.47 -10.54 -18.97
C ASP A 147 9.60 -9.04 -18.67
N ASP A 148 8.96 -8.58 -17.58
CA ASP A 148 9.06 -7.19 -17.14
C ASP A 148 10.38 -6.89 -16.43
N SER A 149 10.89 -7.84 -15.64
CA SER A 149 12.13 -7.67 -14.90
C SER A 149 12.75 -9.02 -14.56
N GLU A 150 14.02 -9.20 -14.87
CA GLU A 150 14.78 -10.40 -14.48
C GLU A 150 15.24 -10.32 -13.03
N VAL A 151 15.36 -9.10 -12.49
CA VAL A 151 15.95 -8.86 -11.18
C VAL A 151 14.94 -9.08 -10.06
N ARG A 152 13.70 -8.60 -10.26
CA ARG A 152 12.68 -8.63 -9.23
C ARG A 152 11.30 -8.85 -9.83
N GLN A 153 10.63 -9.90 -9.39
CA GLN A 153 9.27 -10.19 -9.79
C GLN A 153 8.31 -9.89 -8.64
N LEU A 154 7.14 -9.36 -8.96
CA LEU A 154 6.07 -9.08 -8.00
C LEU A 154 4.82 -9.84 -8.45
N LEU A 155 4.74 -11.10 -8.05
CA LEU A 155 3.66 -12.01 -8.40
C LEU A 155 3.13 -12.71 -7.14
N PRO A 156 1.84 -13.10 -7.15
CA PRO A 156 1.27 -13.82 -6.01
C PRO A 156 2.07 -15.07 -5.65
N GLY A 157 2.31 -15.26 -4.37
CA GLY A 157 3.01 -16.42 -3.82
C GLY A 157 4.52 -16.30 -3.72
N LEU A 158 5.13 -15.31 -4.36
CA LEU A 158 6.56 -15.09 -4.28
C LEU A 158 6.94 -14.37 -2.98
N ALA A 159 8.18 -14.56 -2.54
CA ALA A 159 8.71 -13.80 -1.43
C ALA A 159 8.82 -12.31 -1.81
N TYR A 160 8.45 -11.44 -0.89
CA TYR A 160 8.59 -10.00 -1.11
C TYR A 160 10.01 -9.56 -0.79
N THR A 161 10.65 -8.86 -1.73
CA THR A 161 11.95 -8.22 -1.52
C THR A 161 11.83 -6.74 -1.88
N CYS A 162 12.46 -5.87 -1.10
CA CYS A 162 12.42 -4.43 -1.38
C CYS A 162 13.37 -4.05 -2.51
N LEU A 163 13.13 -2.87 -3.09
CA LEU A 163 13.93 -2.38 -4.22
C LEU A 163 15.40 -2.16 -3.86
N LEU A 164 15.69 -1.86 -2.61
CA LEU A 164 17.07 -1.63 -2.16
C LEU A 164 17.96 -2.85 -2.43
N TYR A 165 17.49 -4.04 -2.14
CA TYR A 165 18.24 -5.27 -2.40
C TYR A 165 18.46 -5.51 -3.89
N THR A 166 17.47 -5.21 -4.72
CA THR A 166 17.59 -5.39 -6.16
C THR A 166 18.51 -4.35 -6.79
N SER A 167 18.55 -3.14 -6.24
CA SER A 167 19.47 -2.09 -6.72
C SER A 167 20.92 -2.46 -6.48
N ASP A 168 21.24 -3.07 -5.36
CA ASP A 168 22.59 -3.48 -5.01
C ASP A 168 23.08 -4.65 -5.87
N ALA A 169 22.16 -5.45 -6.41
CA ALA A 169 22.49 -6.56 -7.28
C ALA A 169 22.78 -6.13 -8.72
N ALA A 170 22.44 -4.91 -9.07
CA ALA A 170 22.73 -4.36 -10.38
C ALA A 170 24.09 -3.68 -10.42
#